data_695ebbc99e396e24757bb3c4e331fd33
#
_entry.id   695ebbc99e396e24757bb3c4e331fd33
#
_cell.length_a   1.000
_cell.length_b   1.000
_cell.length_c   1.000
_cell.angle_alpha   90.00
_cell.angle_beta   90.00
_cell.angle_gamma   90.00
#
_symmetry.space_group_name_H-M   'P 1'
#
loop_
_entity.id
_entity.type
_entity.pdbx_description
1 polymer ?
#
loop_
_entity_poly.entity_id
_entity_poly.type
_entity_poly.pdbx_seq_one_letter_code
_entity_poly.pdbx_strand_id
1 'polypeptide(L)'
;MNKLIVLYCLFTNLFLSSCLQKDPVVTGQASRPDNWQTVLQEKLPLLGHRNWIVITDMAYPLQAKEGITTLYASEPYTEVLGTVKNMLDNSMHVYAHTYQDKELSFLEEDFCPGIAGLKAEMKQVLSSSEIINIEHDQLIARLDSISNLFEVVIIKTGLTKPYTSTFFE
;
A
#
# COMPACT_ATOMS: atom_id res chain seq x y z
N MET A 1 -15.12 -81.61 21.85
CA MET A 1 -13.89 -80.82 21.84
C MET A 1 -13.73 -80.30 20.47
N ASN A 2 -13.53 -78.97 20.33
CA ASN A 2 -13.08 -78.24 19.18
C ASN A 2 -14.08 -77.73 18.11
N LYS A 3 -15.20 -77.15 18.54
CA LYS A 3 -15.95 -76.22 17.66
C LYS A 3 -15.90 -74.73 18.13
N LEU A 4 -15.13 -74.45 19.16
CA LEU A 4 -15.09 -73.09 19.78
C LEU A 4 -13.87 -72.28 19.35
N ILE A 5 -12.87 -72.87 18.66
CA ILE A 5 -11.62 -72.17 18.30
C ILE A 5 -11.71 -71.53 16.91
N VAL A 6 -12.60 -72.02 16.01
CA VAL A 6 -12.71 -71.49 14.64
C VAL A 6 -13.52 -70.17 14.56
N LEU A 7 -14.31 -69.85 15.59
CA LEU A 7 -15.12 -68.63 15.59
C LEU A 7 -14.37 -67.40 16.10
N TYR A 8 -13.16 -67.55 16.67
CA TYR A 8 -12.40 -66.46 17.25
C TYR A 8 -11.41 -65.82 16.25
N CYS A 9 -11.10 -66.50 15.15
CA CYS A 9 -10.19 -65.99 14.10
C CYS A 9 -10.89 -65.17 13.00
N LEU A 10 -12.22 -65.15 12.97
CA LEU A 10 -12.98 -64.43 11.92
C LEU A 10 -13.41 -63.00 12.35
N PHE A 11 -13.18 -62.64 13.62
CA PHE A 11 -13.60 -61.30 14.13
C PHE A 11 -12.47 -60.29 14.28
N THR A 12 -11.22 -60.65 13.99
CA THR A 12 -10.07 -59.75 14.20
C THR A 12 -9.59 -59.03 12.91
N ASN A 13 -10.25 -59.17 11.74
CA ASN A 13 -9.83 -58.51 10.52
C ASN A 13 -10.73 -57.36 10.05
N LEU A 14 -11.58 -56.79 10.91
CA LEU A 14 -12.54 -55.79 10.47
C LEU A 14 -12.27 -54.38 11.02
N PHE A 15 -11.09 -54.11 11.58
CA PHE A 15 -10.78 -52.77 12.13
C PHE A 15 -9.43 -52.20 11.75
N LEU A 16 -9.01 -52.37 10.51
CA LEU A 16 -7.84 -51.64 9.96
C LEU A 16 -8.16 -51.09 8.56
N SER A 17 -9.33 -50.48 8.40
CA SER A 17 -9.56 -49.49 7.34
C SER A 17 -9.41 -48.10 7.94
N SER A 18 -8.19 -47.77 8.37
CA SER A 18 -7.81 -46.39 8.65
C SER A 18 -7.88 -45.65 7.31
N CYS A 19 -8.93 -44.86 7.16
CA CYS A 19 -8.98 -43.82 6.14
C CYS A 19 -7.74 -42.96 6.32
N LEU A 20 -6.74 -43.13 5.45
CA LEU A 20 -5.79 -42.07 5.18
C LEU A 20 -6.60 -40.94 4.54
N GLN A 21 -7.15 -40.11 5.36
CA GLN A 21 -7.66 -38.81 4.96
C GLN A 21 -6.42 -38.01 4.55
N LYS A 22 -6.16 -37.94 3.27
CA LYS A 22 -5.21 -37.01 2.71
C LYS A 22 -5.78 -35.62 3.02
N ASP A 23 -5.24 -35.00 4.05
CA ASP A 23 -5.48 -33.58 4.26
C ASP A 23 -5.24 -32.86 2.94
N PRO A 24 -6.14 -31.97 2.49
CA PRO A 24 -5.86 -31.16 1.34
C PRO A 24 -4.58 -30.39 1.68
N VAL A 25 -3.52 -30.63 0.91
CA VAL A 25 -2.34 -29.77 0.91
C VAL A 25 -2.86 -28.40 0.51
N VAL A 26 -3.14 -27.57 1.51
CA VAL A 26 -3.28 -26.13 1.31
C VAL A 26 -1.91 -25.68 0.84
N THR A 27 -1.71 -25.72 -0.47
CA THR A 27 -0.67 -24.93 -1.11
C THR A 27 -1.08 -23.49 -0.88
N GLY A 28 -0.75 -22.96 0.30
CA GLY A 28 -0.67 -21.54 0.52
C GLY A 28 0.34 -21.03 -0.50
N GLN A 29 -0.16 -20.64 -1.66
CA GLN A 29 0.55 -19.65 -2.44
C GLN A 29 0.73 -18.47 -1.49
N ALA A 30 1.94 -18.32 -0.96
CA ALA A 30 2.36 -17.05 -0.41
C ALA A 30 2.10 -16.08 -1.57
N SER A 31 1.02 -15.31 -1.46
CA SER A 31 0.75 -14.22 -2.37
C SER A 31 2.03 -13.39 -2.36
N ARG A 32 2.69 -13.27 -3.52
CA ARG A 32 3.73 -12.26 -3.68
C ARG A 32 3.14 -10.99 -3.09
N PRO A 33 3.89 -10.24 -2.27
CA PRO A 33 3.40 -8.95 -1.83
C PRO A 33 2.95 -8.22 -3.09
N ASP A 34 1.67 -7.89 -3.15
CA ASP A 34 1.08 -7.31 -4.35
C ASP A 34 1.92 -6.10 -4.69
N ASN A 35 2.42 -6.06 -5.93
CA ASN A 35 3.17 -4.90 -6.40
C ASN A 35 2.27 -3.67 -6.22
N TRP A 36 2.74 -2.65 -5.52
CA TRP A 36 1.98 -1.44 -5.21
C TRP A 36 1.32 -0.82 -6.46
N GLN A 37 1.97 -0.92 -7.62
CA GLN A 37 1.45 -0.44 -8.89
C GLN A 37 0.21 -1.22 -9.33
N THR A 38 0.22 -2.54 -9.18
CA THR A 38 -0.94 -3.40 -9.50
C THR A 38 -2.12 -3.05 -8.60
N VAL A 39 -1.88 -2.92 -7.29
CA VAL A 39 -2.94 -2.55 -6.33
C VAL A 39 -3.50 -1.18 -6.65
N LEU A 40 -2.65 -0.20 -6.96
CA LEU A 40 -3.11 1.14 -7.32
C LEU A 40 -3.89 1.13 -8.64
N GLN A 41 -3.46 0.39 -9.65
CA GLN A 41 -4.17 0.25 -10.92
C GLN A 41 -5.57 -0.36 -10.74
N GLU A 42 -5.71 -1.35 -9.87
CA GLU A 42 -7.02 -1.96 -9.54
C GLU A 42 -7.93 -1.01 -8.76
N LYS A 43 -7.35 -0.20 -7.87
CA LYS A 43 -8.11 0.77 -7.07
C LYS A 43 -8.48 2.03 -7.84
N LEU A 44 -7.64 2.51 -8.74
CA LEU A 44 -7.81 3.80 -9.43
C LEU A 44 -9.19 3.97 -10.10
N PRO A 45 -9.78 2.97 -10.76
CA PRO A 45 -11.13 3.09 -11.29
C PRO A 45 -12.24 3.27 -10.24
N LEU A 46 -11.97 2.97 -8.98
CA LEU A 46 -12.89 3.11 -7.86
C LEU A 46 -12.70 4.43 -7.11
N LEU A 47 -11.55 5.09 -7.31
CA LEU A 47 -11.26 6.37 -6.68
C LEU A 47 -11.91 7.50 -7.50
N GLY A 48 -12.34 8.52 -6.80
CA GLY A 48 -12.96 9.70 -7.39
C GLY A 48 -12.92 10.87 -6.43
N HIS A 49 -13.88 11.76 -6.54
CA HIS A 49 -13.98 12.95 -5.74
C HIS A 49 -13.83 12.67 -4.22
N ARG A 50 -12.90 13.35 -3.56
CA ARG A 50 -12.52 13.22 -2.14
C ARG A 50 -11.70 11.98 -1.77
N ASN A 51 -11.32 11.13 -2.70
CA ASN A 51 -10.31 10.12 -2.43
C ASN A 51 -8.91 10.72 -2.51
N TRP A 52 -7.97 10.16 -1.76
CA TRP A 52 -6.61 10.66 -1.72
C TRP A 52 -5.60 9.58 -2.07
N ILE A 53 -4.57 9.97 -2.81
CA ILE A 53 -3.37 9.16 -3.02
C ILE A 53 -2.20 9.96 -2.47
N VAL A 54 -1.40 9.34 -1.60
CA VAL A 54 -0.29 10.01 -0.90
C VAL A 54 1.00 9.25 -1.14
N ILE A 55 2.05 9.91 -1.60
CA ILE A 55 3.39 9.36 -1.67
C ILE A 55 4.20 9.95 -0.53
N THR A 56 4.84 9.09 0.30
CA THR A 56 5.46 9.52 1.54
C THR A 56 6.89 9.01 1.69
N ASP A 57 7.62 9.66 2.61
CA ASP A 57 8.90 9.18 3.11
C ASP A 57 8.73 7.96 4.05
N MET A 58 9.86 7.39 4.48
CA MET A 58 9.88 6.20 5.34
C MET A 58 9.37 6.48 6.77
N ALA A 59 9.52 7.70 7.27
CA ALA A 59 9.12 8.07 8.64
C ALA A 59 7.61 8.33 8.77
N TYR A 60 6.90 8.52 7.67
CA TYR A 60 5.45 8.70 7.70
C TYR A 60 4.76 7.56 8.50
N PRO A 61 3.85 7.88 9.44
CA PRO A 61 3.27 6.86 10.31
C PRO A 61 2.40 5.85 9.55
N LEU A 62 2.40 4.59 10.01
CA LEU A 62 1.41 3.61 9.58
C LEU A 62 0.07 3.94 10.27
N GLN A 63 -0.89 4.36 9.50
CA GLN A 63 -2.24 4.64 9.99
C GLN A 63 -3.10 3.38 9.90
N ALA A 64 -3.79 3.04 10.99
CA ALA A 64 -4.55 1.79 11.13
C ALA A 64 -6.06 1.99 11.00
N LYS A 65 -6.51 2.98 10.21
CA LYS A 65 -7.94 3.18 9.92
C LYS A 65 -8.41 2.30 8.77
N GLU A 66 -9.63 1.85 8.82
CA GLU A 66 -10.24 0.97 7.80
C GLU A 66 -10.27 1.61 6.40
N GLY A 67 -10.46 2.93 6.31
CA GLY A 67 -10.44 3.68 5.05
C GLY A 67 -9.04 4.01 4.52
N ILE A 68 -7.97 3.42 5.07
CA ILE A 68 -6.60 3.68 4.66
C ILE A 68 -5.93 2.40 4.18
N THR A 69 -5.51 2.39 2.93
CA THR A 69 -4.65 1.35 2.37
C THR A 69 -3.22 1.84 2.32
N THR A 70 -2.30 1.19 3.03
CA THR A 70 -0.87 1.52 2.99
C THR A 70 -0.10 0.48 2.18
N LEU A 71 0.64 0.95 1.19
CA LEU A 71 1.49 0.17 0.30
C LEU A 71 2.96 0.58 0.50
N TYR A 72 3.89 -0.30 0.14
CA TYR A 72 5.31 0.01 0.14
C TYR A 72 5.88 -0.10 -1.27
N ALA A 73 6.62 0.92 -1.68
CA ALA A 73 7.38 0.97 -2.92
C ALA A 73 8.88 0.95 -2.60
N SER A 74 9.60 0.03 -3.24
CA SER A 74 11.07 -0.09 -3.09
C SER A 74 11.84 0.85 -4.03
N GLU A 75 11.14 1.39 -5.02
CA GLU A 75 11.69 2.30 -6.02
C GLU A 75 12.00 3.68 -5.40
N PRO A 76 12.89 4.48 -6.00
CA PRO A 76 13.15 5.85 -5.58
C PRO A 76 11.87 6.70 -5.54
N TYR A 77 11.77 7.58 -4.57
CA TYR A 77 10.59 8.44 -4.35
C TYR A 77 10.12 9.17 -5.62
N THR A 78 11.04 9.77 -6.37
CA THR A 78 10.70 10.53 -7.58
C THR A 78 10.21 9.65 -8.72
N GLU A 79 10.64 8.40 -8.79
CA GLU A 79 10.15 7.41 -9.73
C GLU A 79 8.71 6.98 -9.37
N VAL A 80 8.44 6.71 -8.09
CA VAL A 80 7.09 6.43 -7.58
C VAL A 80 6.16 7.61 -7.85
N LEU A 81 6.61 8.83 -7.53
CA LEU A 81 5.86 10.05 -7.79
C LEU A 81 5.50 10.21 -9.28
N GLY A 82 6.48 10.00 -10.17
CA GLY A 82 6.29 10.06 -11.60
C GLY A 82 5.30 9.01 -12.11
N THR A 83 5.39 7.79 -11.59
CA THR A 83 4.48 6.70 -11.95
C THR A 83 3.04 7.02 -11.53
N VAL A 84 2.82 7.46 -10.30
CA VAL A 84 1.48 7.83 -9.82
C VAL A 84 0.92 9.03 -10.60
N LYS A 85 1.74 10.06 -10.81
CA LYS A 85 1.35 11.23 -11.60
C LYS A 85 0.92 10.84 -13.01
N ASN A 86 1.69 9.97 -13.67
CA ASN A 86 1.34 9.48 -15.01
C ASN A 86 0.04 8.65 -15.01
N MET A 87 -0.22 7.83 -13.99
CA MET A 87 -1.48 7.11 -13.87
C MET A 87 -2.67 8.06 -13.74
N LEU A 88 -2.53 9.12 -12.92
CA LEU A 88 -3.56 10.14 -12.74
C LEU A 88 -3.79 10.95 -14.02
N ASP A 89 -2.74 11.39 -14.69
CA ASP A 89 -2.83 12.18 -15.93
C ASP A 89 -3.48 11.41 -17.09
N ASN A 90 -3.32 10.09 -17.11
CA ASN A 90 -3.96 9.21 -18.11
C ASN A 90 -5.35 8.72 -17.69
N SER A 91 -5.82 9.08 -16.53
CA SER A 91 -7.16 8.72 -16.07
C SER A 91 -8.20 9.66 -16.66
N MET A 92 -9.27 9.11 -17.23
CA MET A 92 -10.32 9.91 -17.90
C MET A 92 -11.38 10.44 -16.93
N HIS A 93 -11.37 10.00 -15.66
CA HIS A 93 -12.46 10.28 -14.72
C HIS A 93 -12.03 11.05 -13.49
N VAL A 94 -10.73 11.32 -13.32
CA VAL A 94 -10.20 12.09 -12.20
C VAL A 94 -9.29 13.22 -12.69
N TYR A 95 -9.31 14.30 -11.94
CA TYR A 95 -8.37 15.42 -12.05
C TYR A 95 -7.87 15.72 -10.63
N ALA A 96 -6.59 15.52 -10.39
CA ALA A 96 -6.04 15.60 -9.05
C ALA A 96 -5.55 17.00 -8.70
N HIS A 97 -5.99 17.54 -7.57
CA HIS A 97 -5.32 18.65 -6.90
C HIS A 97 -4.07 18.14 -6.19
N THR A 98 -2.95 18.85 -6.35
CA THR A 98 -1.66 18.43 -5.80
C THR A 98 -1.30 19.29 -4.60
N TYR A 99 -1.03 18.65 -3.46
CA TYR A 99 -0.59 19.32 -2.24
C TYR A 99 0.78 18.83 -1.82
N GLN A 100 1.55 19.71 -1.18
CA GLN A 100 2.82 19.39 -0.54
C GLN A 100 2.90 20.03 0.83
N ASP A 101 3.75 19.45 1.70
CA ASP A 101 4.06 20.03 2.98
C ASP A 101 4.72 21.39 2.80
N LYS A 102 4.18 22.43 3.44
CA LYS A 102 4.74 23.78 3.41
C LYS A 102 6.16 23.81 3.96
N GLU A 103 6.43 22.95 4.93
CA GLU A 103 7.73 22.76 5.59
C GLU A 103 8.83 22.34 4.63
N LEU A 104 8.51 21.64 3.53
CA LEU A 104 9.47 21.28 2.50
C LEU A 104 10.23 22.52 1.97
N SER A 105 9.57 23.67 1.88
CA SER A 105 10.19 24.90 1.37
C SER A 105 11.33 25.41 2.26
N PHE A 106 11.28 25.14 3.56
CA PHE A 106 12.25 25.60 4.57
C PHE A 106 13.43 24.64 4.77
N LEU A 107 13.40 23.44 4.19
CA LEU A 107 14.53 22.51 4.27
C LEU A 107 15.69 23.01 3.41
N GLU A 108 16.88 23.06 4.02
CA GLU A 108 18.12 23.51 3.39
C GLU A 108 19.18 22.39 3.43
N GLU A 109 20.18 22.47 2.56
CA GLU A 109 21.26 21.46 2.43
C GLU A 109 22.02 21.22 3.72
N ASP A 110 22.22 22.26 4.54
CA ASP A 110 22.96 22.19 5.81
C ASP A 110 22.26 21.28 6.83
N PHE A 111 20.94 21.21 6.79
CA PHE A 111 20.12 20.39 7.70
C PHE A 111 19.64 19.08 7.05
N CYS A 112 19.50 19.06 5.74
CA CYS A 112 18.96 17.93 4.99
C CYS A 112 19.76 17.72 3.69
N PRO A 113 20.95 17.11 3.75
CA PRO A 113 21.84 16.94 2.60
C PRO A 113 21.14 16.24 1.42
N GLY A 114 21.29 16.82 0.21
CA GLY A 114 20.65 16.35 -1.03
C GLY A 114 19.18 16.77 -1.19
N ILE A 115 18.67 17.67 -0.34
CA ILE A 115 17.29 18.15 -0.43
C ILE A 115 17.07 19.04 -1.66
N ALA A 116 18.06 19.84 -2.07
CA ALA A 116 17.94 20.71 -3.23
C ALA A 116 17.78 19.90 -4.52
N GLY A 117 18.53 18.82 -4.66
CA GLY A 117 18.39 17.87 -5.77
C GLY A 117 16.99 17.24 -5.80
N LEU A 118 16.53 16.72 -4.66
CA LEU A 118 15.20 16.14 -4.55
C LEU A 118 14.09 17.14 -4.90
N LYS A 119 14.16 18.37 -4.39
CA LYS A 119 13.19 19.44 -4.73
C LYS A 119 13.16 19.71 -6.23
N ALA A 120 14.32 19.74 -6.88
CA ALA A 120 14.42 19.96 -8.33
C ALA A 120 13.76 18.81 -9.11
N GLU A 121 14.01 17.56 -8.72
CA GLU A 121 13.39 16.38 -9.34
C GLU A 121 11.86 16.37 -9.13
N MET A 122 11.40 16.60 -7.91
CA MET A 122 9.95 16.71 -7.61
C MET A 122 9.29 17.80 -8.47
N LYS A 123 9.92 18.98 -8.57
CA LYS A 123 9.44 20.08 -9.42
C LYS A 123 9.37 19.69 -10.89
N GLN A 124 10.32 18.93 -11.38
CA GLN A 124 10.32 18.44 -12.76
C GLN A 124 9.15 17.48 -13.00
N VAL A 125 8.95 16.51 -12.10
CA VAL A 125 7.84 15.54 -12.19
C VAL A 125 6.48 16.25 -12.13
N LEU A 126 6.32 17.23 -11.25
CA LEU A 126 5.07 17.96 -11.01
C LEU A 126 4.93 19.23 -11.87
N SER A 127 5.74 19.40 -12.91
CA SER A 127 5.81 20.63 -13.69
C SER A 127 4.49 21.09 -14.36
N SER A 128 3.57 20.13 -14.58
CA SER A 128 2.22 20.40 -15.13
C SER A 128 1.15 20.62 -14.05
N SER A 129 1.51 20.52 -12.77
CA SER A 129 0.57 20.63 -11.65
C SER A 129 0.66 21.98 -10.97
N GLU A 130 -0.50 22.55 -10.60
CA GLU A 130 -0.55 23.60 -9.58
C GLU A 130 -0.34 22.96 -8.22
N ILE A 131 0.68 23.40 -7.46
CA ILE A 131 1.02 22.85 -6.16
C ILE A 131 0.50 23.77 -5.07
N ILE A 132 -0.35 23.22 -4.18
CA ILE A 132 -0.88 23.91 -3.02
C ILE A 132 -0.07 23.48 -1.80
N ASN A 133 0.64 24.45 -1.18
CA ASN A 133 1.45 24.18 0.00
C ASN A 133 0.61 24.38 1.27
N ILE A 134 0.50 23.36 2.10
CA ILE A 134 -0.26 23.35 3.35
C ILE A 134 0.64 22.85 4.47
N GLU A 135 0.46 23.34 5.68
CA GLU A 135 1.19 22.86 6.86
C GLU A 135 0.97 21.35 7.08
N HIS A 136 2.03 20.63 7.39
CA HIS A 136 2.03 19.17 7.54
C HIS A 136 0.91 18.68 8.46
N ASP A 137 0.77 19.27 9.64
CA ASP A 137 -0.25 18.87 10.62
C ASP A 137 -1.68 19.05 10.09
N GLN A 138 -1.91 20.05 9.23
CA GLN A 138 -3.21 20.26 8.58
C GLN A 138 -3.50 19.19 7.53
N LEU A 139 -2.49 18.75 6.77
CA LEU A 139 -2.64 17.65 5.80
C LEU A 139 -2.95 16.34 6.52
N ILE A 140 -2.22 16.04 7.60
CA ILE A 140 -2.49 14.84 8.41
C ILE A 140 -3.90 14.87 9.00
N ALA A 141 -4.33 16.01 9.56
CA ALA A 141 -5.68 16.15 10.10
C ALA A 141 -6.78 15.99 9.03
N ARG A 142 -6.53 16.44 7.80
CA ARG A 142 -7.44 16.21 6.66
C ARG A 142 -7.57 14.73 6.34
N LEU A 143 -6.44 14.01 6.20
CA LEU A 143 -6.46 12.57 5.94
C LEU A 143 -7.19 11.81 7.05
N ASP A 144 -6.95 12.18 8.29
CA ASP A 144 -7.63 11.62 9.46
C ASP A 144 -9.15 11.79 9.40
N SER A 145 -9.62 12.95 8.98
CA SER A 145 -11.05 13.23 8.83
C SER A 145 -11.66 12.49 7.64
N ILE A 146 -10.98 12.54 6.49
CA ILE A 146 -11.47 12.02 5.22
C ILE A 146 -11.53 10.50 5.24
N SER A 147 -10.55 9.83 5.83
CA SER A 147 -10.47 8.36 5.92
C SER A 147 -11.62 7.70 6.70
N ASN A 148 -12.47 8.47 7.37
CA ASN A 148 -13.69 7.93 7.97
C ASN A 148 -14.79 7.63 6.95
N LEU A 149 -14.75 8.26 5.76
CA LEU A 149 -15.81 8.16 4.74
C LEU A 149 -15.27 7.80 3.36
N PHE A 150 -13.99 8.07 3.09
CA PHE A 150 -13.39 7.94 1.77
C PHE A 150 -12.08 7.18 1.85
N GLU A 151 -11.75 6.48 0.78
CA GLU A 151 -10.49 5.74 0.65
C GLU A 151 -9.31 6.71 0.55
N VAL A 152 -8.24 6.41 1.30
CA VAL A 152 -6.92 7.03 1.22
C VAL A 152 -5.90 5.94 0.89
N VAL A 153 -5.18 6.08 -0.21
CA VAL A 153 -4.09 5.17 -0.58
C VAL A 153 -2.76 5.84 -0.26
N ILE A 154 -2.00 5.26 0.67
CA ILE A 154 -0.68 5.76 1.06
C ILE A 154 0.39 4.85 0.47
N ILE A 155 1.32 5.42 -0.30
CA ILE A 155 2.46 4.71 -0.87
C ILE A 155 3.71 5.20 -0.16
N LYS A 156 4.23 4.39 0.76
CA LYS A 156 5.48 4.67 1.47
C LYS A 156 6.67 4.28 0.61
N THR A 157 7.71 5.10 0.64
CA THR A 157 8.98 4.83 -0.03
C THR A 157 10.12 4.70 0.96
N GLY A 158 11.31 4.32 0.49
CA GLY A 158 12.53 4.28 1.29
C GLY A 158 13.20 5.65 1.51
N LEU A 159 12.59 6.77 1.10
CA LEU A 159 13.13 8.11 1.30
C LEU A 159 13.18 8.45 2.79
N THR A 160 14.31 9.01 3.26
CA THR A 160 14.52 9.36 4.68
C THR A 160 14.48 10.88 4.94
N LYS A 161 14.13 11.70 3.95
CA LYS A 161 14.03 13.15 4.08
C LYS A 161 12.62 13.53 4.57
N PRO A 162 12.47 14.31 5.65
CA PRO A 162 11.18 14.67 6.19
C PRO A 162 10.43 15.67 5.30
N TYR A 163 9.13 15.79 5.52
CA TYR A 163 8.25 16.77 4.84
C TYR A 163 8.28 16.71 3.32
N THR A 164 8.56 15.54 2.77
CA THR A 164 8.64 15.34 1.31
C THR A 164 7.38 14.72 0.73
N SER A 165 6.34 14.54 1.54
CA SER A 165 5.10 13.92 1.08
C SER A 165 4.43 14.75 -0.02
N THR A 166 3.88 14.04 -1.00
CA THR A 166 3.04 14.62 -2.05
C THR A 166 1.67 13.97 -1.99
N PHE A 167 0.64 14.79 -1.99
CA PHE A 167 -0.75 14.38 -1.82
C PHE A 167 -1.54 14.75 -3.07
N PHE A 168 -2.34 13.83 -3.57
CA PHE A 168 -3.28 13.99 -4.68
C PHE A 168 -4.71 13.77 -4.18
N GLU A 169 -5.58 14.79 -4.34
CA GLU A 169 -7.01 14.74 -4.02
C GLU A 169 -7.86 14.70 -5.28
#